data_fc09e1b907f462cacc7ee254f41ba8bb
#
_entry.id   fc09e1b907f462cacc7ee254f41ba8bb
#
_cell.length_a   1.000
_cell.length_b   1.000
_cell.length_c   1.000
_cell.angle_alpha   90.00
_cell.angle_beta   90.00
_cell.angle_gamma   90.00
#
_symmetry.space_group_name_H-M   'P 1'
#
loop_
_entity.id
_entity.type
_entity.pdbx_description
1 polymer ?
#
loop_
_entity_poly.entity_id
_entity_poly.type
_entity_poly.pdbx_seq_one_letter_code
_entity_poly.pdbx_strand_id
1 'polypeptide(L)'
;MGKLIHNGERDGTCYLEFQFCDTDKPLENGKVRCDIVKHWSDNSLYMDWDDFGGFYELYGDLFGCAVFPNGERGCDSCGVNYYGKEETAKIVEGLSARPNGEYAALLPWLKTAEKRGKGFYILGV
;
A
#
# COMPACT_ATOMS: atom_id res chain seq x y z
N MET A 1 -14.92 12.99 -6.37
CA MET A 1 -14.80 11.52 -6.42
C MET A 1 -13.40 11.11 -6.06
N GLY A 2 -13.25 10.11 -5.21
CA GLY A 2 -11.94 9.62 -4.81
C GLY A 2 -11.33 8.70 -5.85
N LYS A 3 -10.00 8.63 -5.85
CA LYS A 3 -9.24 7.72 -6.72
C LYS A 3 -9.05 6.34 -6.11
N LEU A 4 -9.49 6.13 -4.88
CA LEU A 4 -9.41 4.85 -4.18
C LEU A 4 -10.79 4.27 -4.03
N ILE A 5 -10.94 3.00 -4.39
CA ILE A 5 -12.22 2.30 -4.38
C ILE A 5 -12.13 0.98 -3.61
N HIS A 6 -13.27 0.40 -3.33
CA HIS A 6 -13.38 -0.91 -2.66
C HIS A 6 -13.47 -2.05 -3.68
N ASN A 7 -13.26 -3.28 -3.20
CA ASN A 7 -13.21 -4.46 -4.07
C ASN A 7 -14.44 -4.61 -4.97
N GLY A 8 -15.64 -4.39 -4.43
CA GLY A 8 -16.88 -4.51 -5.20
C GLY A 8 -17.08 -3.46 -6.28
N GLU A 9 -16.26 -2.39 -6.28
CA GLU A 9 -16.36 -1.30 -7.24
C GLU A 9 -15.38 -1.45 -8.41
N ARG A 10 -14.49 -2.46 -8.39
CA ARG A 10 -13.52 -2.69 -9.46
C ARG A 10 -14.21 -3.21 -10.72
N ASP A 11 -13.74 -2.74 -11.86
CA ASP A 11 -14.20 -3.21 -13.17
C ASP A 11 -13.12 -4.03 -13.91
N GLY A 12 -12.26 -4.71 -13.17
CA GLY A 12 -11.22 -5.53 -13.75
C GLY A 12 -10.06 -5.76 -12.80
N THR A 13 -8.88 -6.04 -13.35
CA THR A 13 -7.69 -6.42 -12.60
C THR A 13 -6.51 -5.45 -12.75
N CYS A 14 -6.68 -4.34 -13.49
CA CYS A 14 -5.64 -3.33 -13.65
C CYS A 14 -5.63 -2.33 -12.49
N TYR A 15 -5.53 -2.84 -11.27
CA TYR A 15 -5.52 -2.04 -10.05
C TYR A 15 -4.35 -2.40 -9.15
N LEU A 16 -3.77 -1.39 -8.51
CA LEU A 16 -2.92 -1.62 -7.36
C LEU A 16 -3.80 -1.84 -6.14
N GLU A 17 -3.40 -2.74 -5.29
CA GLU A 17 -4.14 -3.06 -4.07
C GLU A 17 -3.34 -2.64 -2.85
N PHE A 18 -3.95 -1.79 -2.00
CA PHE A 18 -3.43 -1.48 -0.67
C PHE A 18 -4.05 -2.50 0.28
N GLN A 19 -3.24 -3.42 0.80
CA GLN A 19 -3.73 -4.56 1.57
C GLN A 19 -3.11 -4.58 2.97
N PHE A 20 -3.93 -4.86 3.99
CA PHE A 20 -3.41 -5.07 5.34
C PHE A 20 -2.52 -6.30 5.40
N CYS A 21 -1.43 -6.22 6.14
CA CYS A 21 -0.64 -7.39 6.47
C CYS A 21 -1.29 -8.10 7.66
N ASP A 22 -1.53 -9.41 7.53
CA ASP A 22 -2.19 -10.23 8.55
C ASP A 22 -1.23 -11.18 9.25
N THR A 23 0.05 -11.17 8.89
CA THR A 23 1.05 -12.06 9.49
C THR A 23 2.03 -11.29 10.36
N ASP A 24 2.53 -11.94 11.41
CA ASP A 24 3.61 -11.41 12.24
C ASP A 24 4.98 -11.62 11.61
N LYS A 25 5.07 -12.43 10.55
CA LYS A 25 6.32 -12.75 9.87
C LYS A 25 6.21 -12.50 8.36
N PRO A 26 6.10 -11.22 7.94
CA PRO A 26 5.98 -10.89 6.53
C PRO A 26 7.28 -11.02 5.76
N LEU A 27 8.42 -11.03 6.46
CA LEU A 27 9.74 -11.11 5.86
C LEU A 27 10.44 -12.40 6.24
N GLU A 28 11.27 -12.91 5.31
CA GLU A 28 12.18 -14.01 5.55
C GLU A 28 13.54 -13.61 5.00
N ASN A 29 14.57 -13.59 5.86
CA ASN A 29 15.92 -13.14 5.51
C ASN A 29 15.92 -11.73 4.89
N GLY A 30 15.07 -10.82 5.41
CA GLY A 30 14.96 -9.45 4.92
C GLY A 30 14.18 -9.28 3.62
N LYS A 31 13.58 -10.35 3.10
CA LYS A 31 12.84 -10.36 1.84
C LYS A 31 11.35 -10.61 2.08
N VAL A 32 10.50 -9.97 1.30
CA VAL A 32 9.05 -10.16 1.42
C VAL A 32 8.67 -11.58 1.00
N ARG A 33 7.82 -12.19 1.81
CA ARG A 33 7.26 -13.52 1.49
C ARG A 33 6.05 -13.35 0.58
N CYS A 34 6.25 -13.56 -0.73
CA CYS A 34 5.17 -13.49 -1.72
C CYS A 34 4.21 -14.65 -1.63
N ASP A 35 4.65 -15.79 -1.09
CA ASP A 35 3.87 -17.02 -1.03
C ASP A 35 2.62 -16.91 -0.15
N ILE A 36 2.61 -15.97 0.79
CA ILE A 36 1.49 -15.76 1.72
C ILE A 36 0.59 -14.59 1.34
N VAL A 37 0.90 -13.87 0.27
CA VAL A 37 0.14 -12.71 -0.17
C VAL A 37 -0.85 -13.11 -1.25
N LYS A 38 -2.13 -12.74 -1.06
CA LYS A 38 -3.20 -13.03 -2.02
C LYS A 38 -3.94 -11.75 -2.38
N HIS A 39 -4.13 -11.52 -3.68
CA HIS A 39 -4.88 -10.38 -4.19
C HIS A 39 -6.37 -10.42 -3.85
N TRP A 40 -6.98 -9.27 -3.97
CA TRP A 40 -8.42 -9.04 -4.01
C TRP A 40 -9.12 -9.24 -2.67
N SER A 41 -8.49 -8.74 -1.60
CA SER A 41 -9.11 -8.70 -0.27
C SER A 41 -10.24 -7.67 -0.21
N ASP A 42 -11.30 -8.00 0.53
CA ASP A 42 -12.48 -7.14 0.66
C ASP A 42 -12.24 -5.90 1.53
N ASN A 43 -11.25 -5.94 2.42
CA ASN A 43 -10.92 -4.80 3.28
C ASN A 43 -9.76 -3.96 2.73
N SER A 44 -9.36 -4.19 1.49
CA SER A 44 -8.33 -3.43 0.80
C SER A 44 -8.91 -2.18 0.15
N LEU A 45 -8.03 -1.23 -0.18
CA LEU A 45 -8.33 -0.15 -1.11
C LEU A 45 -7.63 -0.42 -2.44
N TYR A 46 -8.24 0.03 -3.52
CA TYR A 46 -7.75 -0.22 -4.88
C TYR A 46 -7.58 1.10 -5.62
N MET A 47 -6.48 1.22 -6.37
CA MET A 47 -6.17 2.38 -7.22
C MET A 47 -6.00 1.90 -8.65
N ASP A 48 -6.67 2.55 -9.59
CA ASP A 48 -6.47 2.29 -11.02
C ASP A 48 -4.98 2.46 -11.36
N TRP A 49 -4.44 1.54 -12.14
CA TRP A 49 -3.02 1.55 -12.51
C TRP A 49 -2.62 2.86 -13.18
N ASP A 50 -3.50 3.45 -13.97
CA ASP A 50 -3.24 4.72 -14.66
C ASP A 50 -3.09 5.90 -13.68
N ASP A 51 -3.60 5.78 -12.46
CA ASP A 51 -3.51 6.85 -11.46
C ASP A 51 -2.21 6.81 -10.65
N PHE A 52 -1.45 5.72 -10.75
CA PHE A 52 -0.27 5.53 -9.89
C PHE A 52 0.81 6.57 -10.13
N GLY A 53 1.06 6.97 -11.39
CA GLY A 53 2.06 7.98 -11.71
C GLY A 53 1.79 9.29 -10.99
N GLY A 54 0.56 9.78 -11.08
CA GLY A 54 0.14 11.02 -10.40
C GLY A 54 0.20 10.89 -8.87
N PHE A 55 -0.20 9.74 -8.35
CA PHE A 55 -0.09 9.46 -6.92
C PHE A 55 1.37 9.51 -6.46
N TYR A 56 2.26 8.88 -7.20
CA TYR A 56 3.67 8.82 -6.83
C TYR A 56 4.37 10.17 -6.94
N GLU A 57 3.96 11.03 -7.87
CA GLU A 57 4.45 12.40 -7.93
C GLU A 57 4.14 13.17 -6.65
N LEU A 58 2.96 12.94 -6.06
CA LEU A 58 2.54 13.63 -4.84
C LEU A 58 3.14 13.03 -3.57
N TYR A 59 3.29 11.71 -3.53
CA TYR A 59 3.58 10.98 -2.29
C TYR A 59 4.77 10.03 -2.39
N GLY A 60 5.53 10.05 -3.47
CA GLY A 60 6.67 9.15 -3.64
C GLY A 60 7.72 9.25 -2.55
N ASP A 61 7.90 10.45 -1.98
CA ASP A 61 8.79 10.66 -0.85
C ASP A 61 8.37 9.88 0.40
N LEU A 62 7.07 9.57 0.53
CA LEU A 62 6.55 8.80 1.66
C LEU A 62 6.55 7.29 1.37
N PHE A 63 6.25 6.90 0.13
CA PHE A 63 6.02 5.50 -0.23
C PHE A 63 7.21 4.80 -0.87
N GLY A 64 8.33 5.47 -1.05
CA GLY A 64 9.52 4.89 -1.67
C GLY A 64 10.37 4.01 -0.74
N CYS A 65 9.88 3.66 0.44
CA CYS A 65 10.63 2.92 1.47
C CYS A 65 10.18 1.47 1.62
N ALA A 66 9.36 0.94 0.71
CA ALA A 66 8.89 -0.44 0.79
C ALA A 66 10.03 -1.45 0.62
N VAL A 67 9.84 -2.64 1.16
CA VAL A 67 10.76 -3.77 0.98
C VAL A 67 10.19 -4.66 -0.13
N PHE A 68 11.07 -5.09 -1.05
CA PHE A 68 10.73 -5.96 -2.18
C PHE A 68 11.00 -7.44 -1.87
N PRO A 69 10.49 -8.37 -2.70
CA PRO A 69 10.80 -9.78 -2.55
C PRO A 69 12.29 -10.12 -2.66
N ASN A 70 13.07 -9.27 -3.37
CA ASN A 70 14.54 -9.44 -3.45
C ASN A 70 15.29 -8.75 -2.30
N GLY A 71 14.57 -8.11 -1.36
CA GLY A 71 15.15 -7.40 -0.23
C GLY A 71 15.55 -5.96 -0.50
N GLU A 72 15.44 -5.48 -1.73
CA GLU A 72 15.71 -4.08 -2.07
C GLU A 72 14.56 -3.20 -1.61
N ARG A 73 14.79 -1.89 -1.61
CA ARG A 73 13.80 -0.90 -1.17
C ARG A 73 13.40 0.04 -2.30
N GLY A 74 12.14 0.48 -2.26
CA GLY A 74 11.58 1.39 -3.24
C GLY A 74 10.08 1.30 -3.26
N CYS A 75 9.47 1.50 -4.43
CA CYS A 75 8.06 1.22 -4.70
C CYS A 75 7.93 0.76 -6.15
N ASP A 76 7.46 -0.48 -6.34
CA ASP A 76 7.34 -1.10 -7.64
C ASP A 76 5.87 -1.27 -8.01
N SER A 77 5.42 -0.60 -9.06
CA SER A 77 4.03 -0.66 -9.52
C SER A 77 3.64 -2.02 -10.10
N CYS A 78 4.61 -2.91 -10.32
CA CYS A 78 4.37 -4.24 -10.89
C CYS A 78 4.73 -5.37 -9.91
N GLY A 79 5.07 -5.04 -8.68
CA GLY A 79 5.57 -6.02 -7.71
C GLY A 79 4.84 -5.99 -6.39
N VAL A 80 5.40 -6.72 -5.43
CA VAL A 80 4.91 -6.76 -4.05
C VAL A 80 5.75 -5.80 -3.22
N ASN A 81 5.10 -4.82 -2.60
CA ASN A 81 5.76 -3.81 -1.78
C ASN A 81 5.26 -3.94 -0.35
N TYR A 82 6.17 -4.20 0.60
CA TYR A 82 5.81 -4.30 2.00
C TYR A 82 6.29 -3.07 2.77
N TYR A 83 5.39 -2.51 3.58
CA TYR A 83 5.66 -1.40 4.48
C TYR A 83 5.47 -1.89 5.90
N GLY A 84 6.53 -1.84 6.69
CA GLY A 84 6.49 -2.29 8.08
C GLY A 84 5.80 -1.32 9.01
N LYS A 85 5.78 -1.66 10.28
CA LYS A 85 5.15 -0.85 11.33
C LYS A 85 5.71 0.57 11.39
N GLU A 86 7.04 0.72 11.34
CA GLU A 86 7.69 2.02 11.42
C GLU A 86 7.43 2.86 10.18
N GLU A 87 7.53 2.26 9.00
CA GLU A 87 7.23 2.93 7.73
C GLU A 87 5.77 3.38 7.69
N THR A 88 4.85 2.54 8.15
CA THR A 88 3.43 2.88 8.21
C THR A 88 3.20 4.12 9.07
N ALA A 89 3.82 4.19 10.24
CA ALA A 89 3.69 5.33 11.14
C ALA A 89 4.20 6.64 10.50
N LYS A 90 5.33 6.57 9.81
CA LYS A 90 5.90 7.74 9.11
C LYS A 90 5.01 8.19 7.96
N ILE A 91 4.42 7.26 7.22
CA ILE A 91 3.51 7.58 6.12
C ILE A 91 2.25 8.25 6.66
N VAL A 92 1.67 7.74 7.74
CA VAL A 92 0.50 8.34 8.38
C VAL A 92 0.81 9.77 8.80
N GLU A 93 1.97 10.00 9.42
CA GLU A 93 2.39 11.33 9.84
C GLU A 93 2.51 12.28 8.64
N GLY A 94 3.19 11.83 7.57
CA GLY A 94 3.38 12.64 6.36
C GLY A 94 2.08 12.97 5.65
N LEU A 95 1.17 12.01 5.52
CA LEU A 95 -0.13 12.24 4.91
C LEU A 95 -1.02 13.15 5.75
N SER A 96 -0.94 13.04 7.08
CA SER A 96 -1.71 13.90 7.99
C SER A 96 -1.31 15.38 7.87
N ALA A 97 -0.09 15.65 7.45
CA ALA A 97 0.46 17.00 7.30
C ALA A 97 0.17 17.62 5.92
N ARG A 98 -0.51 16.92 5.02
CA ARG A 98 -0.75 17.33 3.64
C ARG A 98 -2.24 17.27 3.29
N PRO A 99 -2.71 18.11 2.34
CA PRO A 99 -4.03 17.89 1.75
C PRO A 99 -3.98 16.64 0.86
N ASN A 100 -4.98 15.78 0.98
CA ASN A 100 -4.98 14.51 0.27
C ASN A 100 -5.96 14.44 -0.91
N GLY A 101 -6.86 15.41 -1.05
CA GLY A 101 -7.75 15.53 -2.21
C GLY A 101 -8.45 14.22 -2.57
N GLU A 102 -8.22 13.74 -3.78
CA GLU A 102 -8.82 12.52 -4.31
C GLU A 102 -8.31 11.24 -3.63
N TYR A 103 -7.26 11.33 -2.82
CA TYR A 103 -6.68 10.21 -2.08
C TYR A 103 -7.05 10.24 -0.60
N ALA A 104 -8.05 11.02 -0.23
CA ALA A 104 -8.43 11.21 1.17
C ALA A 104 -8.80 9.91 1.89
N ALA A 105 -9.31 8.91 1.19
CA ALA A 105 -9.69 7.63 1.77
C ALA A 105 -8.48 6.83 2.30
N LEU A 106 -7.27 7.15 1.82
CA LEU A 106 -6.07 6.39 2.19
C LEU A 106 -5.67 6.64 3.64
N LEU A 107 -5.79 7.86 4.13
CA LEU A 107 -5.34 8.19 5.49
C LEU A 107 -6.09 7.41 6.58
N PRO A 108 -7.43 7.37 6.60
CA PRO A 108 -8.14 6.54 7.59
C PRO A 108 -7.78 5.06 7.48
N TRP A 109 -7.60 4.56 6.25
CA TRP A 109 -7.21 3.17 6.02
C TRP A 109 -5.82 2.89 6.61
N LEU A 110 -4.86 3.78 6.37
CA LEU A 110 -3.50 3.64 6.90
C LEU A 110 -3.46 3.78 8.43
N LYS A 111 -4.31 4.61 9.01
CA LYS A 111 -4.44 4.69 10.47
C LYS A 111 -4.91 3.37 11.05
N THR A 112 -5.79 2.66 10.35
CA THR A 112 -6.20 1.31 10.74
C THR A 112 -5.03 0.33 10.63
N ALA A 113 -4.26 0.41 9.54
CA ALA A 113 -3.06 -0.43 9.36
C ALA A 113 -2.05 -0.18 10.49
N GLU A 114 -1.83 1.07 10.86
CA GLU A 114 -0.95 1.45 11.96
C GLU A 114 -1.43 0.85 13.29
N LYS A 115 -2.72 0.92 13.54
CA LYS A 115 -3.35 0.39 14.76
C LYS A 115 -3.22 -1.12 14.85
N ARG A 116 -3.30 -1.82 13.72
CA ARG A 116 -3.12 -3.28 13.64
C ARG A 116 -1.67 -3.69 13.93
N GLY A 117 -0.70 -2.81 13.70
CA GLY A 117 0.70 -3.00 14.10
C GLY A 117 1.51 -3.97 13.25
N LYS A 118 1.02 -4.41 12.09
CA LYS A 118 1.69 -5.39 11.23
C LYS A 118 2.13 -4.82 9.89
N GLY A 119 1.85 -3.54 9.64
CA GLY A 119 2.16 -2.91 8.36
C GLY A 119 1.14 -3.23 7.28
N PHE A 120 1.52 -2.96 6.04
CA PHE A 120 0.63 -3.17 4.90
C PHE A 120 1.43 -3.44 3.63
N TYR A 121 0.73 -3.85 2.59
CA TYR A 121 1.31 -4.05 1.26
C TYR A 121 0.71 -3.08 0.26
N ILE A 122 1.50 -2.73 -0.77
CA ILE A 122 0.95 -2.30 -2.06
C ILE A 122 1.27 -3.41 -3.05
N LEU A 123 0.23 -4.04 -3.57
CA LEU A 123 0.36 -5.12 -4.55
C LEU A 123 0.18 -4.52 -5.94
N GLY A 124 1.22 -4.65 -6.77
CA GLY A 124 1.23 -4.12 -8.13
C GLY A 124 0.48 -5.00 -9.13
N VAL A 125 0.38 -4.49 -10.34
CA VAL A 125 -0.30 -5.17 -11.44
C VAL A 125 0.57 -6.26 -12.07
#